data_b7d10277a7c225d51cd864b9fbec8d13
#
_entry.id   b7d10277a7c225d51cd864b9fbec8d13
#
_cell.length_a   1.000
_cell.length_b   1.000
_cell.length_c   1.000
_cell.angle_alpha   90.00
_cell.angle_beta   90.00
_cell.angle_gamma   90.00
#
_symmetry.space_group_name_H-M   'P 1'
#
loop_
_entity.id
_entity.type
_entity.pdbx_description
1 polymer ?
#
loop_
_entity_poly.entity_id
_entity_poly.type
_entity_poly.pdbx_seq_one_letter_code
_entity_poly.pdbx_strand_id
1 'polypeptide(L)' 'MNRLKELREDKGLFQKDIAKYLNMSQTGYSQYETETNDIPTEILRNLADFYNTSIDYILYRTDESKPYPKSILTKQKWK' A
#
# COMPACT_ATOMS: atom_id res chain seq x y z
N MET A 1 -5.11 2.97 11.82
CA MET A 1 -3.75 3.49 11.67
C MET A 1 -3.04 2.76 10.54
N ASN A 2 -2.24 3.47 9.74
CA ASN A 2 -1.50 2.82 8.67
C ASN A 2 -0.12 3.44 8.52
N ARG A 3 0.76 2.76 7.77
CA ARG A 3 2.15 3.18 7.60
C ARG A 3 2.40 3.96 6.30
N LEU A 4 1.35 4.41 5.62
CA LEU A 4 1.54 5.04 4.32
C LEU A 4 2.45 6.25 4.37
N LYS A 5 2.26 7.11 5.36
CA LYS A 5 3.10 8.29 5.49
C LYS A 5 4.55 7.92 5.75
N GLU A 6 4.78 6.96 6.66
CA GLU A 6 6.13 6.50 6.96
C GLU A 6 6.82 5.95 5.71
N LEU A 7 6.13 5.07 5.00
CA LEU A 7 6.71 4.44 3.81
C LEU A 7 7.03 5.47 2.75
N ARG A 8 6.13 6.44 2.58
CA ARG A 8 6.32 7.51 1.61
C ARG A 8 7.52 8.37 1.98
N GLU A 9 7.60 8.78 3.23
CA GLU A 9 8.67 9.65 3.69
C GLU A 9 10.02 8.94 3.66
N ASP A 10 10.05 7.66 3.95
CA ASP A 10 11.28 6.88 3.87
C ASP A 10 11.88 6.88 2.47
N LYS A 11 11.04 6.99 1.45
CA LYS A 11 11.50 7.07 0.07
C LYS A 11 11.70 8.50 -0.41
N GLY A 12 11.47 9.49 0.45
CA GLY A 12 11.62 10.89 0.08
C GLY A 12 10.58 11.36 -0.92
N LEU A 13 9.39 10.75 -0.89
CA LEU A 13 8.35 11.08 -1.86
C LEU A 13 7.30 12.00 -1.26
N PHE A 14 6.65 12.77 -2.12
CA PHE A 14 5.54 13.62 -1.74
C PHE A 14 4.21 12.91 -2.01
N GLN A 15 3.15 13.38 -1.35
CA GLN A 15 1.82 12.82 -1.58
C GLN A 15 1.43 12.85 -3.06
N LYS A 16 1.81 13.92 -3.76
CA LYS A 16 1.49 14.04 -5.19
C LYS A 16 2.13 12.95 -6.02
N ASP A 17 3.32 12.48 -5.59
CA ASP A 17 4.01 11.42 -6.33
C ASP A 17 3.24 10.11 -6.25
N ILE A 18 2.76 9.78 -5.05
CA ILE A 18 2.00 8.55 -4.87
C ILE A 18 0.63 8.65 -5.54
N ALA A 19 0.00 9.82 -5.42
CA ALA A 19 -1.29 10.03 -6.08
C ALA A 19 -1.16 9.82 -7.59
N LYS A 20 -0.08 10.32 -8.18
CA LYS A 20 0.17 10.14 -9.59
C LYS A 20 0.34 8.65 -9.94
N TYR A 21 1.11 7.93 -9.12
CA TYR A 21 1.28 6.50 -9.33
C TYR A 21 -0.06 5.77 -9.31
N LEU A 22 -0.93 6.16 -8.38
CA LEU A 22 -2.24 5.54 -8.23
C LEU A 22 -3.28 6.09 -9.21
N ASN A 23 -2.91 7.09 -10.00
CA ASN A 23 -3.80 7.73 -10.96
C ASN A 23 -5.02 8.33 -10.27
N MET A 24 -4.78 9.09 -9.21
CA MET A 24 -5.84 9.72 -8.45
C MET A 24 -5.39 11.11 -7.98
N SER A 25 -6.31 11.88 -7.40
CA SER A 25 -5.99 13.22 -6.92
C SER A 25 -5.16 13.14 -5.64
N GLN A 26 -4.35 14.18 -5.41
CA GLN A 26 -3.58 14.26 -4.18
C GLN A 26 -4.50 14.32 -2.96
N THR A 27 -5.59 15.06 -3.05
CA THR A 27 -6.55 15.15 -1.95
C THR A 27 -7.12 13.78 -1.61
N GLY A 28 -7.49 13.01 -2.64
CA GLY A 28 -8.01 11.66 -2.43
C GLY A 28 -6.99 10.75 -1.75
N TYR A 29 -5.74 10.81 -2.20
CA TYR A 29 -4.69 10.02 -1.57
C TYR A 29 -4.44 10.46 -0.13
N SER A 30 -4.42 11.78 0.10
CA SER A 30 -4.19 12.32 1.45
C SER A 30 -5.20 11.76 2.45
N GLN A 31 -6.45 11.56 2.00
CA GLN A 31 -7.48 11.02 2.87
C GLN A 31 -7.20 9.57 3.27
N TYR A 32 -6.42 8.85 2.48
CA TYR A 32 -5.97 7.51 2.88
C TYR A 32 -4.94 7.59 4.01
N GLU A 33 -4.00 8.53 3.92
CA GLU A 33 -2.99 8.68 4.97
C GLU A 33 -3.60 9.14 6.29
N THR A 34 -4.59 10.00 6.22
CA THR A 34 -5.27 10.51 7.43
C THR A 34 -6.38 9.58 7.90
N GLU A 35 -6.68 8.55 7.13
CA GLU A 35 -7.72 7.56 7.43
C GLU A 35 -9.11 8.18 7.45
N THR A 36 -9.27 9.29 6.75
CA THR A 36 -10.59 9.88 6.55
C THR A 36 -11.44 9.00 5.65
N ASN A 37 -10.80 8.33 4.70
CA ASN A 37 -11.44 7.36 3.82
C ASN A 37 -10.77 6.02 3.94
N ASP A 38 -11.56 4.96 3.80
CA ASP A 38 -11.03 3.60 3.74
C ASP A 38 -10.28 3.39 2.44
N ILE A 39 -9.25 2.58 2.49
CA ILE A 39 -8.43 2.29 1.31
C ILE A 39 -9.00 1.05 0.62
N PRO A 40 -9.41 1.17 -0.64
CA PRO A 40 -9.87 -0.02 -1.37
C PRO A 40 -8.78 -1.09 -1.45
N THR A 41 -9.20 -2.34 -1.47
CA THR A 41 -8.27 -3.46 -1.50
C THR A 41 -7.29 -3.38 -2.66
N GLU A 42 -7.78 -2.98 -3.83
CA GLU A 42 -6.92 -2.87 -5.00
C GLU A 42 -5.84 -1.83 -4.80
N ILE A 43 -6.19 -0.71 -4.18
CA ILE A 43 -5.22 0.35 -3.89
C ILE A 43 -4.20 -0.17 -2.88
N LEU A 44 -4.64 -0.90 -1.86
CA LEU A 44 -3.73 -1.50 -0.90
C LEU A 44 -2.74 -2.44 -1.58
N ARG A 45 -3.22 -3.26 -2.52
CA ARG A 45 -2.33 -4.16 -3.25
C ARG A 45 -1.31 -3.40 -4.06
N ASN A 46 -1.74 -2.34 -4.74
CA ASN A 46 -0.83 -1.53 -5.54
C ASN A 46 0.22 -0.86 -4.67
N LEU A 47 -0.18 -0.37 -3.51
CA LEU A 47 0.76 0.26 -2.58
C LEU A 47 1.74 -0.74 -2.01
N ALA A 48 1.27 -1.94 -1.66
CA ALA A 48 2.15 -2.99 -1.16
C ALA A 48 3.19 -3.36 -2.21
N ASP A 49 2.77 -3.47 -3.46
CA ASP A 49 3.70 -3.76 -4.55
C ASP A 49 4.69 -2.62 -4.75
N PHE A 50 4.20 -1.39 -4.72
CA PHE A 50 5.05 -0.21 -4.91
C PHE A 50 6.13 -0.14 -3.84
N TYR A 51 5.78 -0.40 -2.58
CA TYR A 51 6.72 -0.33 -1.47
C TYR A 51 7.43 -1.66 -1.21
N ASN A 52 7.13 -2.68 -2.01
CA ASN A 52 7.70 -4.01 -1.85
C ASN A 52 7.52 -4.53 -0.42
N THR A 53 6.28 -4.51 0.03
CA THR A 53 5.92 -4.94 1.37
C THR A 53 4.57 -5.65 1.33
N SER A 54 4.00 -5.94 2.49
CA SER A 54 2.70 -6.60 2.57
C SER A 54 1.63 -5.60 2.97
N ILE A 55 0.39 -5.92 2.64
CA ILE A 55 -0.75 -5.13 3.10
C ILE A 55 -0.79 -5.13 4.63
N ASP A 56 -0.47 -6.27 5.24
CA ASP A 56 -0.45 -6.36 6.70
C ASP A 56 0.53 -5.37 7.32
N TYR A 57 1.70 -5.20 6.71
CA TYR A 57 2.66 -4.23 7.21
C TYR A 57 2.12 -2.82 7.09
N ILE A 58 1.49 -2.50 5.96
CA ILE A 58 0.89 -1.18 5.75
C ILE A 58 -0.14 -0.88 6.83
N LEU A 59 -0.90 -1.88 7.24
CA LEU A 59 -2.00 -1.72 8.18
C LEU A 59 -1.61 -1.99 9.64
N TYR A 60 -0.32 -2.09 9.94
CA TYR A 60 0.18 -2.35 11.30
C TYR A 60 -0.26 -3.69 11.87
N ARG A 61 -0.51 -4.67 11.01
CA ARG A 61 -0.85 -6.00 11.47
C ARG A 61 0.37 -6.89 11.67
N THR A 62 1.52 -6.44 11.22
CA THR A 62 2.79 -7.11 11.42
C THR A 62 3.89 -6.06 11.43
N ASP A 63 5.00 -6.37 12.07
CA ASP A 63 6.19 -5.52 12.03
C ASP A 63 7.19 -6.00 10.98
N GLU A 64 6.87 -7.08 10.27
CA GLU A 64 7.74 -7.62 9.23
C GLU A 64 7.51 -6.84 7.94
N SER A 65 8.53 -6.09 7.50
CA SER A 65 8.40 -5.24 6.32
C SER A 65 8.55 -6.00 5.01
N LYS A 66 9.07 -7.22 5.04
CA LYS A 66 9.25 -7.99 3.81
C LYS A 66 7.91 -8.48 3.29
N PRO A 67 7.73 -8.50 1.98
CA PRO A 67 6.48 -9.01 1.44
C PRO A 67 6.38 -10.50 1.70
N TYR A 68 5.15 -10.98 1.80
CA TYR A 68 4.92 -12.42 1.90
C TYR A 68 5.27 -13.08 0.57
N PRO A 69 5.63 -14.37 0.61
CA PRO A 69 5.82 -15.10 -0.64
C PRO A 69 4.55 -15.05 -1.48
N LYS A 70 4.73 -15.06 -2.79
CA LYS A 70 3.58 -15.08 -3.67
C LYS A 70 2.74 -16.32 -3.38
N SER A 71 1.44 -16.13 -3.44
CA SER A 71 0.52 -17.24 -3.20
C SER A 71 0.73 -18.33 -4.26
N ILE A 72 0.76 -19.58 -3.82
CA ILE A 72 0.86 -20.68 -4.77
C ILE A 72 -0.38 -20.74 -5.66
N LEU A 73 -1.49 -20.16 -5.20
CA LEU A 73 -2.71 -20.12 -6.00
C LEU A 73 -2.56 -19.24 -7.24
N THR A 74 -1.59 -18.35 -7.24
CA THR A 74 -1.33 -17.53 -8.42
C THR A 74 -0.53 -18.26 -9.46
N LYS A 75 0.12 -19.37 -9.09
CA LYS A 75 0.97 -20.14 -9.99
C LYS A 75 0.33 -21.44 -10.41
N GLN A 76 -0.52 -22.00 -9.58
CA GLN A 76 -1.14 -23.29 -9.81
C GLN A 76 -2.58 -23.12 -10.18
N LYS A 77 -3.06 -24.04 -11.00
CA LYS A 77 -4.47 -24.08 -11.25
C LYS A 77 -5.19 -24.53 -10.00
N TRP A 78 -6.16 -23.78 -9.63
CA TRP A 78 -6.97 -24.10 -8.48
C TRP A 78 -8.12 -24.97 -8.91
N LYS A 79 -8.33 -26.02 -8.21
CA LYS A 79 -9.39 -26.96 -8.62
C LYS A 79 -10.68 -26.69 -7.95
#